data_13819c0589af7c40a79ed808c02dfa27
#
_entry.id   13819c0589af7c40a79ed808c02dfa27
#
_cell.length_a   1.000
_cell.length_b   1.000
_cell.length_c   1.000
_cell.angle_alpha   90.00
_cell.angle_beta   90.00
_cell.angle_gamma   90.00
#
_symmetry.space_group_name_H-M   'P 1'
#
loop_
_entity.id
_entity.type
_entity.pdbx_description
1 polymer ?
#
loop_
_entity_poly.entity_id
_entity_poly.type
_entity_poly.pdbx_seq_one_letter_code
_entity_poly.pdbx_strand_id
1 'polypeptide(L)'
;VKTLYYIDTDLYRYYIGRADQSVNEAVMIRRVDQQLLVTRLMIQAYKSDDLKRLDRKLAHCMFNYVTMMMTISTILLTLDGSDAALQKRVDIWRYLKAENPDWYAPIRYGSVATFVNFPGEFGRRLSIGNYRLARRVYKFN
;
A
#
# COMPACT_ATOMS: atom_id res chain seq x y z
N VAL A 1 25.03 5.83 0.03
CA VAL A 1 25.77 5.01 -0.96
C VAL A 1 26.39 5.95 -1.97
N LYS A 2 27.70 5.92 -2.11
CA LYS A 2 28.45 6.77 -3.07
C LYS A 2 28.77 6.03 -4.37
N THR A 3 28.86 4.71 -4.32
CA THR A 3 29.20 3.86 -5.46
C THR A 3 28.34 2.62 -5.45
N LEU A 4 27.95 2.16 -6.64
CA LEU A 4 27.21 0.91 -6.86
C LEU A 4 27.97 0.11 -7.91
N TYR A 5 28.16 -1.20 -7.65
CA TYR A 5 28.72 -2.13 -8.62
C TYR A 5 27.65 -3.13 -9.05
N TYR A 6 27.42 -3.22 -10.34
CA TYR A 6 26.48 -4.19 -10.92
C TYR A 6 27.23 -5.45 -11.34
N ILE A 7 26.72 -6.62 -10.95
CA ILE A 7 27.25 -7.91 -11.40
C ILE A 7 26.16 -8.55 -12.27
N ASP A 8 26.47 -8.81 -13.54
CA ASP A 8 25.57 -9.44 -14.50
C ASP A 8 25.62 -10.97 -14.34
N THR A 9 25.05 -11.44 -13.23
CA THR A 9 25.00 -12.86 -12.87
C THR A 9 23.72 -13.14 -12.10
N ASP A 10 23.00 -14.20 -12.49
CA ASP A 10 21.83 -14.69 -11.75
C ASP A 10 22.27 -15.33 -10.42
N LEU A 11 22.29 -14.53 -9.36
CA LEU A 11 22.64 -15.00 -8.01
C LEU A 11 21.51 -15.77 -7.33
N TYR A 12 20.28 -15.61 -7.80
CA TYR A 12 19.10 -16.23 -7.21
C TYR A 12 18.02 -16.53 -8.24
N ARG A 13 17.49 -17.75 -8.22
CA ARG A 13 16.34 -18.16 -9.04
C ARG A 13 15.10 -18.27 -8.16
N TYR A 14 14.15 -17.39 -8.38
CA TYR A 14 12.90 -17.36 -7.63
C TYR A 14 11.80 -18.13 -8.36
N TYR A 15 11.28 -19.19 -7.72
CA TYR A 15 10.15 -19.93 -8.26
C TYR A 15 8.84 -19.21 -7.97
N ILE A 16 8.15 -18.73 -9.02
CA ILE A 16 6.89 -17.98 -8.94
C ILE A 16 5.71 -18.96 -9.09
N GLY A 17 4.66 -18.77 -8.31
CA GLY A 17 3.39 -19.54 -8.44
C GLY A 17 3.14 -20.57 -7.34
N ARG A 18 3.94 -20.63 -6.28
CA ARG A 18 3.66 -21.47 -5.12
C ARG A 18 2.50 -20.91 -4.30
N ALA A 19 1.63 -21.79 -3.81
CA ALA A 19 0.46 -21.40 -3.00
C ALA A 19 0.81 -20.75 -1.63
N ASP A 20 2.01 -21.02 -1.12
CA ASP A 20 2.53 -20.51 0.16
C ASP A 20 3.34 -19.21 0.03
N GLN A 21 3.43 -18.65 -1.17
CA GLN A 21 4.17 -17.41 -1.38
C GLN A 21 3.56 -16.23 -0.60
N SER A 22 4.44 -15.38 -0.07
CA SER A 22 4.05 -14.17 0.69
C SER A 22 3.18 -13.19 -0.11
N VAL A 23 3.26 -13.22 -1.44
CA VAL A 23 2.45 -12.40 -2.35
C VAL A 23 1.09 -13.02 -2.69
N ASN A 24 0.79 -14.23 -2.21
CA ASN A 24 -0.54 -14.82 -2.37
C ASN A 24 -1.58 -14.01 -1.58
N GLU A 25 -2.69 -13.64 -2.21
CA GLU A 25 -3.74 -12.79 -1.63
C GLU A 25 -4.25 -13.32 -0.27
N ALA A 26 -4.54 -14.62 -0.16
CA ALA A 26 -5.01 -15.21 1.09
C ALA A 26 -3.94 -15.17 2.19
N VAL A 27 -2.66 -15.30 1.84
CA VAL A 27 -1.54 -15.17 2.78
C VAL A 27 -1.39 -13.71 3.21
N MET A 28 -1.50 -12.76 2.29
CA MET A 28 -1.42 -11.32 2.59
C MET A 28 -2.56 -10.88 3.51
N ILE A 29 -3.78 -11.35 3.28
CA ILE A 29 -4.93 -11.05 4.15
C ILE A 29 -4.68 -11.57 5.57
N ARG A 30 -4.22 -12.82 5.72
CA ARG A 30 -3.89 -13.38 7.05
C ARG A 30 -2.78 -12.63 7.77
N ARG A 31 -1.86 -12.01 7.04
CA ARG A 31 -0.72 -11.25 7.56
C ARG A 31 -0.94 -9.74 7.50
N VAL A 32 -2.18 -9.28 7.37
CA VAL A 32 -2.48 -7.86 7.19
C VAL A 32 -1.98 -7.00 8.36
N ASP A 33 -1.89 -7.53 9.56
CA ASP A 33 -1.34 -6.79 10.71
C ASP A 33 0.14 -6.46 10.55
N GLN A 34 0.93 -7.35 9.92
CA GLN A 34 2.33 -7.06 9.55
C GLN A 34 2.40 -5.94 8.50
N GLN A 35 1.52 -5.99 7.50
CA GLN A 35 1.40 -4.95 6.49
C GLN A 35 1.05 -3.59 7.12
N LEU A 36 0.10 -3.57 8.06
CA LEU A 36 -0.30 -2.36 8.77
C LEU A 36 0.84 -1.80 9.65
N LEU A 37 1.59 -2.67 10.33
CA LEU A 37 2.75 -2.25 11.11
C LEU A 37 3.78 -1.55 10.23
N VAL A 38 4.16 -2.16 9.10
CA VAL A 38 5.12 -1.57 8.16
C VAL A 38 4.57 -0.27 7.57
N THR A 39 3.29 -0.22 7.21
CA THR A 39 2.65 1.00 6.72
C THR A 39 2.72 2.14 7.74
N ARG A 40 2.47 1.88 9.03
CA ARG A 40 2.60 2.87 10.11
C ARG A 40 4.03 3.35 10.27
N LEU A 41 5.01 2.44 10.26
CA LEU A 41 6.42 2.80 10.33
C LEU A 41 6.86 3.69 9.16
N MET A 42 6.37 3.40 7.95
CA MET A 42 6.64 4.23 6.77
C MET A 42 6.02 5.64 6.88
N ILE A 43 4.79 5.72 7.37
CA ILE A 43 4.13 7.02 7.61
C ILE A 43 4.92 7.84 8.64
N GLN A 44 5.42 7.21 9.70
CA GLN A 44 6.23 7.88 10.73
C GLN A 44 7.61 8.33 10.22
N ALA A 45 8.26 7.46 9.42
CA ALA A 45 9.60 7.72 8.90
C ALA A 45 9.64 8.89 7.89
N TYR A 46 8.51 9.18 7.23
CA TYR A 46 8.43 10.19 6.18
C TYR A 46 7.54 11.36 6.59
N LYS A 47 7.92 12.06 7.65
CA LYS A 47 7.23 13.29 8.06
C LYS A 47 7.44 14.40 7.03
N SER A 48 6.37 15.17 6.76
CA SER A 48 6.36 16.19 5.70
C SER A 48 7.48 17.22 5.82
N ASP A 49 7.89 17.58 7.04
CA ASP A 49 8.94 18.58 7.26
C ASP A 49 10.34 18.08 6.92
N ASP A 50 10.62 16.81 7.14
CA ASP A 50 11.89 16.20 6.73
C ASP A 50 11.97 16.06 5.20
N LEU A 51 10.85 15.82 4.55
CA LEU A 51 10.75 15.64 3.11
C LEU A 51 10.93 16.96 2.33
N LYS A 52 10.59 18.11 2.91
CA LYS A 52 10.86 19.44 2.32
C LYS A 52 12.37 19.72 2.14
N ARG A 53 13.22 19.00 2.88
CA ARG A 53 14.67 19.09 2.80
C ARG A 53 15.30 18.12 1.79
N LEU A 54 14.52 17.19 1.26
CA LEU A 54 14.99 16.19 0.32
C LEU A 54 14.92 16.70 -1.13
N ASP A 55 15.71 16.06 -1.99
CA ASP A 55 15.57 16.22 -3.44
C ASP A 55 14.12 15.88 -3.87
N ARG A 56 13.59 16.67 -4.81
CA ARG A 56 12.21 16.54 -5.29
C ARG A 56 11.87 15.14 -5.81
N LYS A 57 12.82 14.48 -6.48
CA LYS A 57 12.60 13.12 -7.02
C LYS A 57 12.50 12.10 -5.89
N LEU A 58 13.35 12.25 -4.87
CA LEU A 58 13.35 11.38 -3.70
C LEU A 58 12.05 11.58 -2.88
N ALA A 59 11.63 12.81 -2.63
CA ALA A 59 10.37 13.13 -1.95
C ALA A 59 9.16 12.53 -2.70
N HIS A 60 9.15 12.62 -4.04
CA HIS A 60 8.11 12.01 -4.87
C HIS A 60 8.12 10.48 -4.81
N CYS A 61 9.30 9.86 -4.81
CA CYS A 61 9.44 8.42 -4.64
C CYS A 61 8.85 7.95 -3.31
N MET A 62 9.16 8.64 -2.21
CA MET A 62 8.64 8.35 -0.87
C MET A 62 7.12 8.53 -0.78
N PHE A 63 6.59 9.59 -1.35
CA PHE A 63 5.15 9.81 -1.45
C PHE A 63 4.45 8.66 -2.19
N ASN A 64 4.99 8.24 -3.34
CA ASN A 64 4.44 7.12 -4.11
C ASN A 64 4.52 5.82 -3.31
N TYR A 65 5.60 5.60 -2.56
CA TYR A 65 5.76 4.40 -1.74
C TYR A 65 4.69 4.32 -0.64
N VAL A 66 4.48 5.41 0.12
CA VAL A 66 3.41 5.46 1.13
C VAL A 66 2.03 5.32 0.48
N THR A 67 1.81 5.91 -0.68
CA THR A 67 0.58 5.75 -1.48
C THR A 67 0.30 4.28 -1.79
N MET A 68 1.30 3.55 -2.25
CA MET A 68 1.18 2.11 -2.54
C MET A 68 0.91 1.29 -1.28
N MET A 69 1.61 1.59 -0.17
CA MET A 69 1.39 0.92 1.11
C MET A 69 -0.04 1.14 1.63
N MET A 70 -0.56 2.36 1.54
CA MET A 70 -1.94 2.69 1.90
C MET A 70 -2.95 1.98 0.99
N THR A 71 -2.67 1.91 -0.32
CA THR A 71 -3.52 1.23 -1.31
C THR A 71 -3.62 -0.26 -1.01
N ILE A 72 -2.47 -0.94 -0.81
CA ILE A 72 -2.40 -2.37 -0.50
C ILE A 72 -3.09 -2.66 0.84
N SER A 73 -2.79 -1.90 1.89
CA SER A 73 -3.43 -2.07 3.19
C SER A 73 -4.95 -1.91 3.11
N THR A 74 -5.42 -0.90 2.37
CA THR A 74 -6.85 -0.62 2.20
C THR A 74 -7.56 -1.74 1.47
N ILE A 75 -7.00 -2.26 0.37
CA ILE A 75 -7.66 -3.31 -0.39
C ILE A 75 -7.66 -4.64 0.34
N LEU A 76 -6.58 -5.01 1.03
CA LEU A 76 -6.54 -6.25 1.81
C LEU A 76 -7.58 -6.26 2.93
N LEU A 77 -7.74 -5.15 3.66
CA LEU A 77 -8.76 -4.99 4.68
C LEU A 77 -10.18 -4.98 4.11
N THR A 78 -10.35 -4.48 2.89
CA THR A 78 -11.63 -4.48 2.18
C THR A 78 -12.00 -5.88 1.67
N LEU A 79 -11.01 -6.68 1.26
CA LEU A 79 -11.18 -8.07 0.82
C LEU A 79 -11.50 -9.00 2.00
N ASP A 80 -10.87 -8.79 3.16
CA ASP A 80 -11.21 -9.48 4.42
C ASP A 80 -12.69 -9.23 4.77
N GLY A 81 -13.10 -7.96 4.78
CA GLY A 81 -14.49 -7.54 4.93
C GLY A 81 -15.09 -7.75 6.33
N SER A 82 -14.36 -8.32 7.29
CA SER A 82 -14.82 -8.43 8.68
C SER A 82 -14.92 -7.04 9.33
N ASP A 83 -15.78 -6.90 10.32
CA ASP A 83 -15.95 -5.64 11.06
C ASP A 83 -14.62 -5.17 11.66
N ALA A 84 -13.82 -6.09 12.19
CA ALA A 84 -12.50 -5.79 12.71
C ALA A 84 -11.54 -5.27 11.62
N ALA A 85 -11.55 -5.86 10.43
CA ALA A 85 -10.74 -5.39 9.31
C ALA A 85 -11.21 -4.01 8.81
N LEU A 86 -12.51 -3.81 8.72
CA LEU A 86 -13.07 -2.52 8.32
C LEU A 86 -12.76 -1.42 9.33
N GLN A 87 -12.73 -1.73 10.62
CA GLN A 87 -12.28 -0.80 11.65
C GLN A 87 -10.80 -0.47 11.50
N LYS A 88 -9.92 -1.46 11.32
CA LYS A 88 -8.49 -1.26 11.04
C LYS A 88 -8.28 -0.38 9.80
N ARG A 89 -9.12 -0.53 8.77
CA ARG A 89 -9.12 0.32 7.58
C ARG A 89 -9.39 1.79 7.93
N VAL A 90 -10.38 2.07 8.76
CA VAL A 90 -10.66 3.45 9.22
C VAL A 90 -9.48 3.99 10.02
N ASP A 91 -8.91 3.17 10.90
CA ASP A 91 -7.84 3.57 11.81
C ASP A 91 -6.53 3.91 11.10
N ILE A 92 -6.15 3.15 10.05
CA ILE A 92 -4.92 3.46 9.30
C ILE A 92 -5.05 4.78 8.51
N TRP A 93 -6.26 5.11 8.01
CA TRP A 93 -6.51 6.40 7.35
C TRP A 93 -6.55 7.56 8.34
N ARG A 94 -7.09 7.38 9.55
CA ARG A 94 -7.01 8.36 10.63
C ARG A 94 -5.57 8.60 11.04
N TYR A 95 -4.80 7.53 11.14
CA TYR A 95 -3.38 7.59 11.47
C TYR A 95 -2.59 8.40 10.44
N LEU A 96 -2.77 8.13 9.13
CA LEU A 96 -2.15 8.94 8.08
C LEU A 96 -2.53 10.42 8.21
N LYS A 97 -3.82 10.73 8.45
CA LYS A 97 -4.29 12.10 8.60
C LYS A 97 -3.67 12.82 9.80
N ALA A 98 -3.44 12.11 10.90
CA ALA A 98 -2.84 12.66 12.10
C ALA A 98 -1.33 12.91 11.95
N GLU A 99 -0.61 11.95 11.37
CA GLU A 99 0.86 12.02 11.26
C GLU A 99 1.35 12.84 10.06
N ASN A 100 0.63 12.79 8.93
CA ASN A 100 0.97 13.47 7.68
C ASN A 100 -0.27 14.10 7.03
N PRO A 101 -0.83 15.18 7.60
CA PRO A 101 -2.05 15.82 7.11
C PRO A 101 -1.92 16.31 5.66
N ASP A 102 -0.73 16.79 5.25
CA ASP A 102 -0.44 17.25 3.89
C ASP A 102 -0.56 16.14 2.84
N TRP A 103 -0.32 14.89 3.22
CA TRP A 103 -0.40 13.74 2.34
C TRP A 103 -1.77 13.08 2.31
N TYR A 104 -2.58 13.32 3.34
CA TYR A 104 -3.88 12.66 3.46
C TYR A 104 -4.78 12.91 2.25
N ALA A 105 -5.01 14.18 1.90
CA ALA A 105 -5.90 14.51 0.81
C ALA A 105 -5.35 14.08 -0.57
N PRO A 106 -4.09 14.33 -0.92
CA PRO A 106 -3.51 13.83 -2.16
C PRO A 106 -3.57 12.31 -2.30
N ILE A 107 -3.26 11.55 -1.24
CA ILE A 107 -3.33 10.09 -1.29
C ILE A 107 -4.79 9.63 -1.33
N ARG A 108 -5.66 10.20 -0.52
CA ARG A 108 -7.05 9.77 -0.35
C ARG A 108 -7.91 10.00 -1.59
N TYR A 109 -7.67 11.11 -2.31
CA TYR A 109 -8.56 11.62 -3.37
C TYR A 109 -7.85 11.86 -4.70
N GLY A 110 -6.53 11.91 -4.73
CA GLY A 110 -5.74 12.24 -5.91
C GLY A 110 -4.81 11.11 -6.42
N SER A 111 -4.97 9.89 -5.92
CA SER A 111 -4.10 8.77 -6.25
C SER A 111 -4.86 7.48 -6.57
N VAL A 112 -4.12 6.41 -6.86
CA VAL A 112 -4.67 5.06 -7.06
C VAL A 112 -5.43 4.54 -5.82
N ALA A 113 -5.13 5.03 -4.62
CA ALA A 113 -5.83 4.66 -3.40
C ALA A 113 -7.31 5.07 -3.41
N THR A 114 -7.69 6.07 -4.20
CA THR A 114 -9.09 6.49 -4.39
C THR A 114 -9.95 5.34 -4.90
N PHE A 115 -9.45 4.58 -5.88
CA PHE A 115 -10.20 3.51 -6.55
C PHE A 115 -10.44 2.28 -5.68
N VAL A 116 -9.69 2.12 -4.60
CA VAL A 116 -9.84 1.01 -3.65
C VAL A 116 -10.42 1.43 -2.31
N ASN A 117 -10.87 2.68 -2.17
CA ASN A 117 -11.29 3.24 -0.89
C ASN A 117 -12.63 3.99 -0.93
N PHE A 118 -13.57 3.52 -1.73
CA PHE A 118 -14.93 4.06 -1.74
C PHE A 118 -15.67 3.76 -0.43
N PRO A 119 -16.51 4.69 0.06
CA PRO A 119 -17.25 4.53 1.30
C PRO A 119 -18.48 3.61 1.14
N GLY A 120 -18.97 3.12 2.27
CA GLY A 120 -20.18 2.32 2.35
C GLY A 120 -20.06 0.92 1.73
N GLU A 121 -21.14 0.16 1.79
CA GLU A 121 -21.14 -1.22 1.29
C GLU A 121 -21.03 -1.28 -0.24
N PHE A 122 -21.80 -0.46 -0.93
CA PHE A 122 -21.71 -0.36 -2.40
C PHE A 122 -20.31 0.08 -2.85
N GLY A 123 -19.73 1.08 -2.17
CA GLY A 123 -18.38 1.54 -2.45
C GLY A 123 -17.32 0.45 -2.24
N ARG A 124 -17.47 -0.40 -1.23
CA ARG A 124 -16.58 -1.55 -1.03
C ARG A 124 -16.65 -2.55 -2.18
N ARG A 125 -17.87 -2.86 -2.66
CA ARG A 125 -18.05 -3.74 -3.83
C ARG A 125 -17.39 -3.17 -5.08
N LEU A 126 -17.52 -1.86 -5.30
CA LEU A 126 -16.86 -1.16 -6.40
C LEU A 126 -15.33 -1.20 -6.26
N SER A 127 -14.79 -0.96 -5.06
CA SER A 127 -13.36 -1.05 -4.77
C SER A 127 -12.80 -2.45 -5.09
N ILE A 128 -13.50 -3.50 -4.70
CA ILE A 128 -13.13 -4.89 -5.02
C ILE A 128 -13.19 -5.14 -6.54
N GLY A 129 -14.21 -4.61 -7.22
CA GLY A 129 -14.34 -4.70 -8.67
C GLY A 129 -13.16 -4.07 -9.40
N ASN A 130 -12.78 -2.85 -9.02
CA ASN A 130 -11.62 -2.12 -9.55
C ASN A 130 -10.32 -2.91 -9.33
N TYR A 131 -10.12 -3.45 -8.14
CA TYR A 131 -8.95 -4.28 -7.83
C TYR A 131 -8.90 -5.54 -8.71
N ARG A 132 -10.01 -6.27 -8.84
CA ARG A 132 -10.08 -7.47 -9.69
C ARG A 132 -9.81 -7.16 -11.16
N LEU A 133 -10.32 -6.01 -11.64
CA LEU A 133 -10.05 -5.53 -13.00
C LEU A 133 -8.55 -5.23 -13.18
N ALA A 134 -7.96 -4.46 -12.27
CA ALA A 134 -6.54 -4.13 -12.30
C ALA A 134 -5.67 -5.41 -12.27
N ARG A 135 -5.99 -6.36 -11.41
CA ARG A 135 -5.30 -7.66 -11.32
C ARG A 135 -5.34 -8.42 -12.65
N ARG A 136 -6.49 -8.41 -13.34
CA ARG A 136 -6.63 -9.06 -14.66
C ARG A 136 -5.81 -8.38 -15.74
N VAL A 137 -5.81 -7.03 -15.77
CA VAL A 137 -5.10 -6.25 -16.78
C VAL A 137 -3.58 -6.32 -16.60
N TYR A 138 -3.11 -6.14 -15.37
CA TYR A 138 -1.68 -6.09 -15.06
C TYR A 138 -1.07 -7.45 -14.71
N LYS A 139 -1.87 -8.52 -14.69
CA LYS A 139 -1.43 -9.91 -14.43
C LYS A 139 -0.56 -10.06 -13.17
N PHE A 140 -0.79 -9.28 -12.14
CA PHE A 140 -0.13 -9.48 -10.86
C PHE A 140 -0.92 -10.48 -9.99
N ASN A 141 -0.19 -11.26 -9.18
CA ASN A 141 -0.76 -12.33 -8.35
C ASN A 141 -1.55 -11.78 -7.15
#